data_92b92bb303f0122a5c7bd8ba66efd82e
#
_entry.id   92b92bb303f0122a5c7bd8ba66efd82e
#
_cell.length_a   1.000
_cell.length_b   1.000
_cell.length_c   1.000
_cell.angle_alpha   90.00
_cell.angle_beta   90.00
_cell.angle_gamma   90.00
#
_symmetry.space_group_name_H-M   'P 1'
#
loop_
_entity.id
_entity.type
_entity.pdbx_description
1 polymer ?
#
loop_
_entity_poly.entity_id
_entity_poly.type
_entity_poly.pdbx_seq_one_letter_code
_entity_poly.pdbx_strand_id
1 'polypeptide(L)'
;IYHTVLLKDVVARLNISDVTSLENVAKFMLHNIGNLVSPTNIANTLKSQGAKVDQKTVDKYLRGLTDSLLLYEAGRYNIKGKQYLTQQSKYYAVDIGLRNVLVRGKDSNVGHILENIVYLELLRRGYRVYVGQLSDGEVDFVAISPEETIYYQVAATTLEESTLERELAPLKKIQDNYPKYLLTLDELFNNVDYEGIKKRN
;
A
#
# COMPACT_ATOMS: atom_id res chain seq x y z
N ILE A 1 -0.06 14.89 17.71
CA ILE A 1 0.98 14.19 16.88
C ILE A 1 0.81 14.62 15.42
N TYR A 2 -0.32 14.36 14.74
CA TYR A 2 -0.50 14.67 13.31
C TYR A 2 -0.19 16.12 12.97
N HIS A 3 -0.87 17.11 13.62
CA HIS A 3 -0.60 18.53 13.38
C HIS A 3 0.85 18.92 13.70
N THR A 4 1.47 18.29 14.69
CA THR A 4 2.85 18.58 15.05
C THR A 4 3.81 18.10 13.95
N VAL A 5 3.66 16.87 13.48
CA VAL A 5 4.51 16.32 12.42
C VAL A 5 4.24 17.03 11.09
N LEU A 6 2.97 17.17 10.71
CA LEU A 6 2.62 17.81 9.44
C LEU A 6 3.08 19.27 9.40
N LEU A 7 2.74 20.07 10.42
CA LEU A 7 3.02 21.50 10.42
C LEU A 7 4.47 21.83 10.75
N LYS A 8 5.07 21.16 11.74
CA LYS A 8 6.45 21.47 12.13
C LYS A 8 7.50 20.84 11.22
N ASP A 9 7.33 19.57 10.85
CA ASP A 9 8.32 18.91 10.03
C ASP A 9 8.12 19.17 8.55
N VAL A 10 6.94 18.83 7.99
CA VAL A 10 6.74 18.90 6.54
C VAL A 10 6.68 20.36 6.08
N VAL A 11 5.85 21.20 6.72
CA VAL A 11 5.68 22.61 6.32
C VAL A 11 6.98 23.38 6.49
N ALA A 12 7.63 23.29 7.65
CA ALA A 12 8.85 24.01 7.92
C ALA A 12 10.01 23.54 7.04
N ARG A 13 10.22 22.22 6.92
CA ARG A 13 11.33 21.65 6.15
C ARG A 13 11.22 21.92 4.65
N LEU A 14 10.01 21.85 4.08
CA LEU A 14 9.80 22.06 2.65
C LEU A 14 9.40 23.51 2.30
N ASN A 15 9.35 24.39 3.29
CA ASN A 15 8.92 25.78 3.13
C ASN A 15 7.59 25.87 2.35
N ILE A 16 6.56 25.20 2.88
CA ILE A 16 5.24 25.11 2.25
C ILE A 16 4.41 26.32 2.66
N SER A 17 3.97 27.12 1.69
CA SER A 17 3.07 28.26 1.89
C SER A 17 1.60 27.85 1.91
N ASP A 18 1.21 26.85 1.11
CA ASP A 18 -0.16 26.36 1.02
C ASP A 18 -0.35 25.10 1.88
N VAL A 19 -0.54 25.32 3.19
CA VAL A 19 -0.76 24.28 4.18
C VAL A 19 -2.07 23.52 3.92
N THR A 20 -3.10 24.21 3.44
CA THR A 20 -4.42 23.62 3.16
C THR A 20 -4.32 22.55 2.07
N SER A 21 -3.61 22.84 0.99
CA SER A 21 -3.39 21.84 -0.07
C SER A 21 -2.56 20.64 0.42
N LEU A 22 -1.56 20.87 1.27
CA LEU A 22 -0.81 19.77 1.90
C LEU A 22 -1.73 18.88 2.75
N GLU A 23 -2.59 19.48 3.59
CA GLU A 23 -3.55 18.74 4.41
C GLU A 23 -4.53 17.93 3.55
N ASN A 24 -5.01 18.50 2.44
CA ASN A 24 -5.90 17.82 1.52
C ASN A 24 -5.21 16.61 0.86
N VAL A 25 -3.95 16.76 0.43
CA VAL A 25 -3.14 15.64 -0.08
C VAL A 25 -2.96 14.58 1.00
N ALA A 26 -2.58 14.95 2.22
CA ALA A 26 -2.38 14.01 3.32
C ALA A 26 -3.67 13.23 3.65
N LYS A 27 -4.80 13.92 3.76
CA LYS A 27 -6.11 13.28 3.98
C LYS A 27 -6.47 12.34 2.83
N PHE A 28 -6.30 12.79 1.58
CA PHE A 28 -6.55 11.96 0.40
C PHE A 28 -5.72 10.67 0.46
N MET A 29 -4.44 10.76 0.79
CA MET A 29 -3.55 9.60 0.86
C MET A 29 -3.97 8.63 1.96
N LEU A 30 -4.35 9.13 3.14
CA LEU A 30 -4.79 8.30 4.26
C LEU A 30 -6.15 7.62 4.00
N HIS A 31 -7.02 8.22 3.17
CA HIS A 31 -8.23 7.56 2.66
C HIS A 31 -7.93 6.47 1.64
N ASN A 32 -6.87 6.64 0.85
CA ASN A 32 -6.54 5.78 -0.29
C ASN A 32 -5.33 4.87 -0.04
N ILE A 33 -5.05 4.51 1.22
CA ILE A 33 -4.00 3.53 1.53
C ILE A 33 -4.26 2.21 0.77
N GLY A 34 -3.20 1.56 0.29
CA GLY A 34 -3.30 0.31 -0.47
C GLY A 34 -3.77 0.46 -1.92
N ASN A 35 -4.23 1.64 -2.35
CA ASN A 35 -4.57 1.89 -3.75
C ASN A 35 -3.35 2.35 -4.56
N LEU A 36 -3.28 1.94 -5.82
CA LEU A 36 -2.30 2.48 -6.77
C LEU A 36 -2.62 3.94 -7.09
N VAL A 37 -1.69 4.81 -6.85
CA VAL A 37 -1.81 6.24 -7.12
C VAL A 37 -0.58 6.79 -7.84
N SER A 38 -0.77 7.91 -8.53
CA SER A 38 0.32 8.72 -9.09
C SER A 38 0.10 10.20 -8.75
N PRO A 39 1.15 11.02 -8.71
CA PRO A 39 1.01 12.46 -8.48
C PRO A 39 0.03 13.13 -9.45
N THR A 40 -0.02 12.68 -10.71
CA THR A 40 -0.97 13.17 -11.73
C THR A 40 -2.41 12.85 -11.36
N ASN A 41 -2.70 11.60 -10.99
CA ASN A 41 -4.06 11.18 -10.61
C ASN A 41 -4.54 11.91 -9.37
N ILE A 42 -3.68 12.07 -8.37
CA ILE A 42 -3.99 12.82 -7.14
C ILE A 42 -4.31 14.29 -7.48
N ALA A 43 -3.44 14.93 -8.28
CA ALA A 43 -3.65 16.33 -8.68
C ALA A 43 -4.97 16.51 -9.44
N ASN A 44 -5.30 15.61 -10.37
CA ASN A 44 -6.55 15.67 -11.13
C ASN A 44 -7.78 15.50 -10.22
N THR A 45 -7.74 14.54 -9.29
CA THR A 45 -8.84 14.33 -8.34
C THR A 45 -9.03 15.54 -7.43
N LEU A 46 -7.95 16.10 -6.87
CA LEU A 46 -8.05 17.27 -6.00
C LEU A 46 -8.49 18.53 -6.77
N LYS A 47 -8.07 18.70 -8.02
CA LYS A 47 -8.57 19.77 -8.90
C LYS A 47 -10.07 19.67 -9.14
N SER A 48 -10.62 18.49 -9.38
CA SER A 48 -12.06 18.28 -9.55
C SER A 48 -12.86 18.63 -8.29
N GLN A 49 -12.21 18.62 -7.13
CA GLN A 49 -12.76 19.05 -5.83
C GLN A 49 -12.47 20.55 -5.52
N GLY A 50 -11.95 21.30 -6.48
CA GLY A 50 -11.70 22.74 -6.35
C GLY A 50 -10.31 23.14 -5.78
N ALA A 51 -9.42 22.19 -5.52
CA ALA A 51 -8.07 22.50 -5.07
C ALA A 51 -7.19 23.02 -6.22
N LYS A 52 -6.31 23.98 -5.91
CA LYS A 52 -5.34 24.55 -6.87
C LYS A 52 -3.97 23.89 -6.67
N VAL A 53 -3.85 22.63 -7.04
CA VAL A 53 -2.61 21.87 -6.86
C VAL A 53 -2.22 21.20 -8.17
N ASP A 54 -0.94 21.28 -8.56
CA ASP A 54 -0.39 20.61 -9.75
C ASP A 54 0.37 19.33 -9.37
N GLN A 55 0.75 18.57 -10.40
CA GLN A 55 1.49 17.33 -10.22
C GLN A 55 2.82 17.51 -9.47
N LYS A 56 3.58 18.58 -9.77
CA LYS A 56 4.88 18.84 -9.12
C LYS A 56 4.71 19.15 -7.64
N THR A 57 3.66 19.89 -7.31
CA THR A 57 3.31 20.21 -5.92
C THR A 57 2.89 18.96 -5.16
N VAL A 58 2.06 18.09 -5.77
CA VAL A 58 1.68 16.81 -5.18
C VAL A 58 2.91 15.93 -4.94
N ASP A 59 3.80 15.79 -5.93
CA ASP A 59 5.05 15.02 -5.79
C ASP A 59 5.91 15.54 -4.63
N LYS A 60 6.08 16.87 -4.52
CA LYS A 60 6.77 17.49 -3.39
C LYS A 60 6.11 17.16 -2.04
N TYR A 61 4.78 17.18 -1.98
CA TYR A 61 4.04 16.87 -0.75
C TYR A 61 4.15 15.40 -0.37
N LEU A 62 4.03 14.48 -1.35
CA LEU A 62 4.22 13.04 -1.11
C LEU A 62 5.60 12.73 -0.53
N ARG A 63 6.66 13.31 -1.11
CA ARG A 63 8.02 13.19 -0.56
C ARG A 63 8.11 13.71 0.87
N GLY A 64 7.52 14.86 1.15
CA GLY A 64 7.49 15.40 2.51
C GLY A 64 6.77 14.48 3.51
N LEU A 65 5.65 13.87 3.10
CA LEU A 65 4.89 12.94 3.93
C LEU A 65 5.65 11.62 4.18
N THR A 66 6.37 11.11 3.18
CA THR A 66 7.20 9.91 3.32
C THR A 66 8.45 10.17 4.15
N ASP A 67 9.16 11.28 3.90
CA ASP A 67 10.35 11.67 4.66
C ASP A 67 10.06 11.97 6.14
N SER A 68 8.82 12.39 6.44
CA SER A 68 8.36 12.67 7.82
C SER A 68 7.71 11.46 8.48
N LEU A 69 7.82 10.28 7.86
CA LEU A 69 7.27 9.02 8.38
C LEU A 69 5.77 9.12 8.72
N LEU A 70 4.99 9.79 7.88
CA LEU A 70 3.53 9.72 7.92
C LEU A 70 3.00 8.64 6.98
N LEU A 71 3.71 8.42 5.88
CA LEU A 71 3.43 7.40 4.88
C LEU A 71 4.70 6.62 4.54
N TYR A 72 4.52 5.37 4.19
CA TYR A 72 5.49 4.58 3.44
C TYR A 72 5.05 4.44 2.00
N GLU A 73 6.00 4.49 1.08
CA GLU A 73 5.78 4.22 -0.34
C GLU A 73 6.20 2.79 -0.68
N ALA A 74 5.27 2.02 -1.24
CA ALA A 74 5.55 0.72 -1.84
C ALA A 74 5.57 0.88 -3.37
N GLY A 75 6.77 0.91 -3.94
CA GLY A 75 6.96 0.94 -5.39
C GLY A 75 6.50 -0.37 -6.04
N ARG A 76 6.43 -0.41 -7.36
CA ARG A 76 6.02 -1.60 -8.12
C ARG A 76 7.22 -2.41 -8.58
N TYR A 77 7.04 -3.72 -8.63
CA TYR A 77 8.01 -4.68 -9.13
C TYR A 77 7.38 -5.57 -10.19
N ASN A 78 7.91 -5.54 -11.41
CA ASN A 78 7.48 -6.44 -12.47
C ASN A 78 8.03 -7.84 -12.20
N ILE A 79 7.14 -8.77 -11.84
CA ILE A 79 7.52 -10.13 -11.43
C ILE A 79 8.18 -10.89 -12.59
N LYS A 80 7.61 -10.81 -13.80
CA LYS A 80 8.14 -11.48 -14.99
C LYS A 80 9.46 -10.90 -15.47
N GLY A 81 9.54 -9.55 -15.53
CA GLY A 81 10.74 -8.84 -16.00
C GLY A 81 11.80 -8.65 -14.93
N LYS A 82 11.52 -8.95 -13.68
CA LYS A 82 12.40 -8.70 -12.51
C LYS A 82 12.94 -7.27 -12.46
N GLN A 83 12.04 -6.29 -12.69
CA GLN A 83 12.39 -4.87 -12.80
C GLN A 83 11.56 -4.01 -11.87
N TYR A 84 12.19 -2.99 -11.31
CA TYR A 84 11.49 -1.94 -10.55
C TYR A 84 10.81 -0.96 -11.50
N LEU A 85 9.58 -0.56 -11.15
CA LEU A 85 8.77 0.35 -11.96
C LEU A 85 8.60 1.67 -11.23
N THR A 86 8.55 2.77 -12.00
CA THR A 86 8.55 4.14 -11.44
C THR A 86 7.22 4.88 -11.59
N GLN A 87 6.20 4.27 -12.22
CA GLN A 87 5.04 5.06 -12.66
C GLN A 87 3.94 5.24 -11.61
N GLN A 88 3.68 4.24 -10.78
CA GLN A 88 2.62 4.25 -9.78
C GLN A 88 3.11 3.50 -8.55
N SER A 89 2.67 3.94 -7.39
CA SER A 89 2.98 3.29 -6.11
C SER A 89 1.73 3.12 -5.28
N LYS A 90 1.74 2.15 -4.36
CA LYS A 90 0.82 2.14 -3.22
C LYS A 90 1.46 2.88 -2.06
N TYR A 91 0.63 3.47 -1.22
CA TYR A 91 1.10 4.12 0.00
C TYR A 91 0.40 3.51 1.20
N TYR A 92 1.13 3.36 2.30
CA TYR A 92 0.66 2.80 3.54
C TYR A 92 0.91 3.77 4.69
N ALA A 93 -0.04 3.87 5.62
CA ALA A 93 0.10 4.71 6.81
C ALA A 93 1.12 4.06 7.76
N VAL A 94 2.01 4.86 8.33
CA VAL A 94 2.95 4.41 9.35
C VAL A 94 2.23 4.00 10.64
N ASP A 95 1.09 4.66 10.92
CA ASP A 95 0.26 4.40 12.09
C ASP A 95 -1.22 4.37 11.68
N ILE A 96 -1.83 3.20 11.81
CA ILE A 96 -3.27 2.99 11.52
C ILE A 96 -4.16 3.76 12.52
N GLY A 97 -3.73 3.91 13.78
CA GLY A 97 -4.46 4.71 14.77
C GLY A 97 -4.55 6.16 14.35
N LEU A 98 -3.44 6.72 13.87
CA LEU A 98 -3.40 8.08 13.33
C LEU A 98 -4.32 8.22 12.11
N ARG A 99 -4.29 7.26 11.18
CA ARG A 99 -5.21 7.22 10.05
C ARG A 99 -6.67 7.25 10.50
N ASN A 100 -7.06 6.41 11.45
CA ASN A 100 -8.44 6.29 11.90
C ASN A 100 -8.98 7.57 12.58
N VAL A 101 -8.10 8.34 13.24
CA VAL A 101 -8.47 9.65 13.80
C VAL A 101 -8.76 10.68 12.71
N LEU A 102 -8.02 10.62 11.59
CA LEU A 102 -8.10 11.60 10.51
C LEU A 102 -9.17 11.27 9.46
N VAL A 103 -9.33 9.97 9.19
CA VAL A 103 -10.33 9.42 8.29
C VAL A 103 -11.59 9.10 9.09
N ARG A 104 -12.36 10.15 9.42
CA ARG A 104 -13.65 10.00 10.09
C ARG A 104 -14.68 9.43 9.13
N GLY A 105 -14.99 8.13 9.22
CA GLY A 105 -16.02 7.48 8.42
C GLY A 105 -16.15 5.99 8.70
N LYS A 106 -17.32 5.42 8.40
CA LYS A 106 -17.60 3.98 8.52
C LYS A 106 -16.93 3.13 7.43
N ASP A 107 -16.23 3.74 6.50
CA ASP A 107 -15.53 3.05 5.39
C ASP A 107 -14.17 2.52 5.86
N SER A 108 -14.23 1.62 6.86
CA SER A 108 -13.09 0.77 7.14
C SER A 108 -13.01 -0.29 6.05
N ASN A 109 -12.29 -0.01 4.97
CA ASN A 109 -11.89 -1.06 4.04
C ASN A 109 -10.91 -1.97 4.79
N VAL A 110 -11.48 -3.01 5.42
CA VAL A 110 -10.73 -3.96 6.27
C VAL A 110 -9.59 -4.60 5.49
N GLY A 111 -9.80 -4.86 4.18
CA GLY A 111 -8.76 -5.39 3.31
C GLY A 111 -7.53 -4.48 3.25
N HIS A 112 -7.71 -3.19 2.94
CA HIS A 112 -6.58 -2.25 2.87
C HIS A 112 -5.93 -1.99 4.23
N ILE A 113 -6.69 -2.06 5.35
CA ILE A 113 -6.11 -1.98 6.69
C ILE A 113 -5.23 -3.21 6.96
N LEU A 114 -5.70 -4.40 6.60
CA LEU A 114 -4.95 -5.64 6.76
C LEU A 114 -3.69 -5.63 5.88
N GLU A 115 -3.80 -5.22 4.61
CA GLU A 115 -2.62 -5.00 3.75
C GLU A 115 -1.62 -4.06 4.42
N ASN A 116 -2.08 -2.94 5.00
CA ASN A 116 -1.20 -1.99 5.68
C ASN A 116 -0.48 -2.63 6.88
N ILE A 117 -1.17 -3.45 7.66
CA ILE A 117 -0.57 -4.15 8.81
C ILE A 117 0.49 -5.14 8.31
N VAL A 118 0.17 -5.93 7.29
CA VAL A 118 1.11 -6.89 6.69
C VAL A 118 2.32 -6.16 6.11
N TYR A 119 2.13 -5.05 5.40
CA TYR A 119 3.21 -4.23 4.86
C TYR A 119 4.19 -3.78 5.96
N LEU A 120 3.66 -3.22 7.07
CA LEU A 120 4.48 -2.78 8.20
C LEU A 120 5.23 -3.94 8.86
N GLU A 121 4.59 -5.10 9.00
CA GLU A 121 5.22 -6.29 9.57
C GLU A 121 6.33 -6.83 8.67
N LEU A 122 6.15 -6.83 7.34
CA LEU A 122 7.21 -7.23 6.42
C LEU A 122 8.41 -6.28 6.48
N LEU A 123 8.18 -4.95 6.58
CA LEU A 123 9.26 -3.98 6.81
C LEU A 123 9.98 -4.23 8.14
N ARG A 124 9.22 -4.50 9.21
CA ARG A 124 9.77 -4.81 10.54
C ARG A 124 10.67 -6.04 10.52
N ARG A 125 10.35 -7.01 9.67
CA ARG A 125 11.18 -8.22 9.44
C ARG A 125 12.40 -7.97 8.57
N GLY A 126 12.59 -6.75 8.08
CA GLY A 126 13.76 -6.36 7.28
C GLY A 126 13.63 -6.61 5.78
N TYR A 127 12.44 -6.95 5.28
CA TYR A 127 12.20 -7.06 3.84
C TYR A 127 12.12 -5.68 3.18
N ARG A 128 12.58 -5.60 1.94
CA ARG A 128 12.16 -4.56 1.00
C ARG A 128 10.87 -5.02 0.34
N VAL A 129 9.83 -4.22 0.45
CA VAL A 129 8.46 -4.61 0.07
C VAL A 129 7.98 -3.81 -1.12
N TYR A 130 7.49 -4.49 -2.15
CA TYR A 130 6.99 -3.90 -3.40
C TYR A 130 5.62 -4.49 -3.73
N VAL A 131 4.83 -3.76 -4.53
CA VAL A 131 3.62 -4.27 -5.17
C VAL A 131 4.01 -5.09 -6.39
N GLY A 132 3.59 -6.34 -6.46
CA GLY A 132 3.93 -7.25 -7.56
C GLY A 132 3.07 -7.00 -8.79
N GLN A 133 3.66 -6.54 -9.89
CA GLN A 133 2.95 -6.41 -11.16
C GLN A 133 3.06 -7.69 -11.99
N LEU A 134 1.92 -8.19 -12.44
CA LEU A 134 1.76 -9.23 -13.45
C LEU A 134 1.41 -8.61 -14.81
N SER A 135 1.38 -9.42 -15.86
CA SER A 135 0.86 -9.00 -17.19
C SER A 135 -0.62 -8.60 -17.13
N ASP A 136 -1.38 -9.23 -16.25
CA ASP A 136 -2.78 -9.00 -16.01
C ASP A 136 -3.04 -9.10 -14.50
N GLY A 137 -3.13 -7.94 -13.85
CA GLY A 137 -3.34 -7.82 -12.41
C GLY A 137 -2.08 -7.57 -11.59
N GLU A 138 -2.22 -7.72 -10.29
CA GLU A 138 -1.15 -7.51 -9.31
C GLU A 138 -1.18 -8.57 -8.20
N VAL A 139 -0.06 -8.72 -7.51
CA VAL A 139 0.07 -9.40 -6.22
C VAL A 139 0.36 -8.33 -5.18
N ASP A 140 -0.30 -8.42 -4.02
CA ASP A 140 -0.21 -7.36 -3.03
C ASP A 140 1.23 -7.06 -2.65
N PHE A 141 2.04 -8.10 -2.36
CA PHE A 141 3.43 -7.88 -1.97
C PHE A 141 4.41 -8.85 -2.60
N VAL A 142 5.54 -8.29 -3.01
CA VAL A 142 6.81 -8.97 -3.27
C VAL A 142 7.77 -8.53 -2.17
N ALA A 143 8.07 -9.41 -1.22
CA ALA A 143 9.00 -9.18 -0.13
C ALA A 143 10.37 -9.74 -0.48
N ILE A 144 11.39 -8.89 -0.52
CA ILE A 144 12.75 -9.25 -0.95
C ILE A 144 13.73 -9.00 0.18
N SER A 145 14.47 -10.03 0.56
CA SER A 145 15.67 -9.96 1.42
C SER A 145 16.89 -10.46 0.65
N PRO A 146 18.12 -10.36 1.22
CA PRO A 146 19.30 -10.98 0.60
C PRO A 146 19.19 -12.50 0.44
N GLU A 147 18.42 -13.16 1.32
CA GLU A 147 18.31 -14.63 1.39
C GLU A 147 17.16 -15.16 0.56
N GLU A 148 16.07 -14.39 0.40
CA GLU A 148 14.85 -14.91 -0.21
C GLU A 148 13.96 -13.84 -0.85
N THR A 149 13.09 -14.28 -1.75
CA THR A 149 11.96 -13.51 -2.28
C THR A 149 10.69 -14.28 -1.98
N ILE A 150 9.66 -13.62 -1.47
CA ILE A 150 8.38 -14.22 -1.11
C ILE A 150 7.24 -13.38 -1.69
N TYR A 151 6.19 -14.06 -2.15
CA TYR A 151 4.96 -13.41 -2.63
C TYR A 151 3.84 -13.54 -1.60
N TYR A 152 3.12 -12.44 -1.37
CA TYR A 152 1.99 -12.42 -0.46
C TYR A 152 0.77 -11.81 -1.13
N GLN A 153 -0.35 -12.50 -0.97
CA GLN A 153 -1.70 -11.97 -1.21
C GLN A 153 -2.41 -11.85 0.14
N VAL A 154 -3.20 -10.80 0.34
CA VAL A 154 -3.81 -10.49 1.64
C VAL A 154 -5.31 -10.29 1.46
N ALA A 155 -6.10 -11.05 2.19
CA ALA A 155 -7.56 -10.95 2.18
C ALA A 155 -8.12 -11.00 3.60
N ALA A 156 -9.19 -10.27 3.88
CA ALA A 156 -9.84 -10.33 5.19
C ALA A 156 -10.43 -11.72 5.45
N THR A 157 -11.06 -12.31 4.43
CA THR A 157 -11.63 -13.68 4.50
C THR A 157 -11.63 -14.31 3.11
N THR A 158 -11.51 -15.62 3.07
CA THR A 158 -11.59 -16.46 1.86
C THR A 158 -12.49 -17.69 2.10
N LEU A 159 -13.46 -17.56 2.99
CA LEU A 159 -14.42 -18.65 3.28
C LEU A 159 -15.36 -18.93 2.11
N GLU A 160 -15.65 -17.92 1.28
CA GLU A 160 -16.38 -18.11 0.03
C GLU A 160 -15.43 -18.54 -1.09
N GLU A 161 -15.81 -19.61 -1.80
CA GLU A 161 -14.99 -20.22 -2.87
C GLU A 161 -14.63 -19.20 -3.97
N SER A 162 -15.56 -18.36 -4.39
CA SER A 162 -15.32 -17.32 -5.40
C SER A 162 -14.28 -16.30 -4.95
N THR A 163 -14.28 -15.94 -3.66
CA THR A 163 -13.25 -15.06 -3.08
C THR A 163 -11.92 -15.76 -3.01
N LEU A 164 -11.88 -17.01 -2.55
CA LEU A 164 -10.65 -17.81 -2.50
C LEU A 164 -10.01 -17.94 -3.89
N GLU A 165 -10.77 -18.28 -4.91
CA GLU A 165 -10.27 -18.39 -6.29
C GLU A 165 -9.72 -17.07 -6.80
N ARG A 166 -10.41 -15.96 -6.55
CA ARG A 166 -9.99 -14.62 -6.94
C ARG A 166 -8.63 -14.26 -6.30
N GLU A 167 -8.44 -14.56 -5.01
CA GLU A 167 -7.21 -14.24 -4.28
C GLU A 167 -6.05 -15.18 -4.64
N LEU A 168 -6.33 -16.43 -5.00
CA LEU A 168 -5.31 -17.38 -5.46
C LEU A 168 -4.86 -17.10 -6.91
N ALA A 169 -5.74 -16.56 -7.76
CA ALA A 169 -5.49 -16.40 -9.18
C ALA A 169 -4.21 -15.61 -9.52
N PRO A 170 -3.89 -14.47 -8.88
CA PRO A 170 -2.63 -13.77 -9.12
C PRO A 170 -1.39 -14.60 -8.78
N LEU A 171 -1.42 -15.32 -7.65
CA LEU A 171 -0.29 -16.15 -7.20
C LEU A 171 -0.08 -17.35 -8.12
N LYS A 172 -1.15 -17.98 -8.65
CA LYS A 172 -1.09 -19.10 -9.62
C LYS A 172 -0.46 -18.67 -10.95
N LYS A 173 -0.54 -17.39 -11.33
CA LYS A 173 0.09 -16.86 -12.55
C LYS A 173 1.62 -16.75 -12.45
N ILE A 174 2.19 -16.80 -11.25
CA ILE A 174 3.63 -16.70 -11.03
C ILE A 174 4.27 -18.07 -11.28
N GLN A 175 5.16 -18.15 -12.27
CA GLN A 175 5.76 -19.40 -12.74
C GLN A 175 7.10 -19.73 -12.07
N ASP A 176 7.61 -18.89 -11.18
CA ASP A 176 8.82 -19.18 -10.44
C ASP A 176 8.56 -20.01 -9.17
N ASN A 177 9.66 -20.48 -8.55
CA ASN A 177 9.63 -21.38 -7.40
C ASN A 177 9.72 -20.66 -6.05
N TYR A 178 9.61 -19.32 -6.02
CA TYR A 178 9.62 -18.61 -4.76
C TYR A 178 8.36 -18.90 -3.93
N PRO A 179 8.45 -18.91 -2.59
CA PRO A 179 7.31 -19.16 -1.73
C PRO A 179 6.15 -18.18 -1.99
N LYS A 180 4.93 -18.69 -1.94
CA LYS A 180 3.69 -17.96 -2.15
C LYS A 180 2.77 -18.15 -0.95
N TYR A 181 2.29 -17.06 -0.39
CA TYR A 181 1.39 -17.09 0.75
C TYR A 181 0.12 -16.30 0.49
N LEU A 182 -1.01 -16.87 0.91
CA LEU A 182 -2.29 -16.19 1.04
C LEU A 182 -2.53 -15.98 2.54
N LEU A 183 -2.51 -14.71 2.97
CA LEU A 183 -2.75 -14.32 4.37
C LEU A 183 -4.21 -13.92 4.57
N THR A 184 -4.84 -14.44 5.62
CA THR A 184 -6.26 -14.15 5.94
C THR A 184 -6.47 -14.02 7.44
N LEU A 185 -7.62 -13.49 7.85
CA LEU A 185 -8.08 -13.54 9.24
C LEU A 185 -8.92 -14.79 9.57
N ASP A 186 -9.04 -15.72 8.60
CA ASP A 186 -9.84 -16.94 8.79
C ASP A 186 -9.13 -17.87 9.77
N GLU A 187 -9.83 -18.28 10.84
CA GLU A 187 -9.36 -19.33 11.75
C GLU A 187 -9.60 -20.74 11.16
N LEU A 188 -10.65 -20.87 10.34
CA LEU A 188 -10.97 -22.10 9.63
C LEU A 188 -10.13 -22.25 8.37
N PHE A 189 -9.81 -23.50 8.01
CA PHE A 189 -8.99 -23.83 6.83
C PHE A 189 -7.65 -23.13 6.81
N ASN A 190 -7.08 -22.92 8.00
CA ASN A 190 -5.73 -22.42 8.18
C ASN A 190 -4.71 -23.54 7.89
N ASN A 191 -3.52 -23.18 7.43
CA ASN A 191 -2.44 -24.12 7.07
C ASN A 191 -2.76 -25.07 5.90
N VAL A 192 -3.65 -24.69 4.98
CA VAL A 192 -3.92 -25.41 3.74
C VAL A 192 -2.91 -25.00 2.68
N ASP A 193 -2.55 -25.97 1.82
CA ASP A 193 -1.71 -25.75 0.63
C ASP A 193 -2.58 -25.89 -0.63
N TYR A 194 -2.62 -24.84 -1.44
CA TYR A 194 -3.31 -24.80 -2.72
C TYR A 194 -2.29 -24.82 -3.86
N GLU A 195 -1.85 -26.00 -4.27
CA GLU A 195 -0.90 -26.16 -5.40
C GLU A 195 0.40 -25.35 -5.18
N GLY A 196 0.97 -25.39 -3.98
CA GLY A 196 2.17 -24.67 -3.59
C GLY A 196 1.95 -23.25 -3.05
N ILE A 197 0.71 -22.79 -2.97
CA ILE A 197 0.33 -21.55 -2.29
C ILE A 197 -0.16 -21.89 -0.87
N LYS A 198 0.56 -21.39 0.12
CA LYS A 198 0.26 -21.70 1.54
C LYS A 198 -0.67 -20.66 2.13
N LYS A 199 -1.89 -21.07 2.52
CA LYS A 199 -2.78 -20.22 3.32
C LYS A 199 -2.29 -20.17 4.77
N ARG A 200 -2.31 -18.95 5.36
CA ARG A 200 -1.94 -18.67 6.77
C ARG A 200 -2.90 -17.64 7.36
N ASN A 201 -3.02 -17.72 8.68
CA ASN A 201 -3.65 -16.68 9.51
C ASN A 201 -2.58 -15.79 10.13
#